data_30740139b6cf3b49bf71f755b4286664
#
_entry.id   30740139b6cf3b49bf71f755b4286664
#
_cell.length_a   1.000
_cell.length_b   1.000
_cell.length_c   1.000
_cell.angle_alpha   90.00
_cell.angle_beta   90.00
_cell.angle_gamma   90.00
#
_symmetry.space_group_name_H-M   'P 1'
#
loop_
_entity.id
_entity.type
_entity.pdbx_description
1 polymer ?
#
loop_
_entity_poly.entity_id
_entity_poly.type
_entity_poly.pdbx_seq_one_letter_code
_entity_poly.pdbx_strand_id
1 'polypeptide(L)'
;MFGWRARIGVIVSPPNTVVEGEFVQMAPEGVSVHAARLGRPEGLAGRLGADVVRQTNDDLPRAAKSLDELRLDVVVFAHTAGSMVQGPEYDAELLTMMESTVGCPAVTTASAAVAALTRAGVKRLALLTPYPEQMTQMEQEFLEMTVPGLKVVSHRSLSVASGLAIGDLEPAVAYREARNIDTGQADALFLSGTNWRTVDVIQKLESDLGIPVFTANQVTMWATLGKLGIPATPGYGSVMDQS
;
A
#
# COMPACT_ATOMS: atom_id res chain seq x y z
N MET A 1 -18.15 -8.35 -18.95
CA MET A 1 -16.84 -8.85 -19.52
C MET A 1 -15.76 -8.29 -18.63
N PHE A 2 -14.78 -9.10 -18.18
CA PHE A 2 -13.68 -8.64 -17.32
C PHE A 2 -12.53 -8.07 -18.16
N GLY A 3 -11.80 -7.08 -17.63
CA GLY A 3 -10.58 -6.53 -18.23
C GLY A 3 -10.74 -5.84 -19.59
N TRP A 4 -11.95 -5.43 -19.95
CA TRP A 4 -12.16 -4.74 -21.23
C TRP A 4 -11.70 -3.28 -21.19
N ARG A 5 -11.64 -2.69 -19.98
CA ARG A 5 -11.21 -1.31 -19.77
C ARG A 5 -9.73 -1.24 -19.37
N ALA A 6 -9.29 -2.11 -18.47
CA ALA A 6 -7.90 -2.27 -18.09
C ALA A 6 -7.67 -3.59 -17.32
N ARG A 7 -6.43 -4.06 -17.36
CA ARG A 7 -5.91 -5.21 -16.61
C ARG A 7 -4.80 -4.75 -15.69
N ILE A 8 -5.01 -4.89 -14.39
CA ILE A 8 -4.03 -4.56 -13.34
C ILE A 8 -3.35 -5.86 -12.91
N GLY A 9 -2.02 -5.94 -13.06
CA GLY A 9 -1.23 -6.98 -12.41
C GLY A 9 -0.86 -6.53 -11.01
N VAL A 10 -1.07 -7.35 -10.00
CA VAL A 10 -0.69 -7.02 -8.62
C VAL A 10 0.23 -8.07 -8.04
N ILE A 11 1.42 -7.63 -7.59
CA ILE A 11 2.39 -8.50 -6.93
C ILE A 11 2.27 -8.28 -5.42
N VAL A 12 2.05 -9.37 -4.69
CA VAL A 12 1.74 -9.33 -3.26
C VAL A 12 2.75 -10.15 -2.44
N SER A 13 2.93 -9.77 -1.18
CA SER A 13 3.77 -10.54 -0.25
C SER A 13 3.19 -11.93 0.05
N PRO A 14 4.03 -12.90 0.47
CA PRO A 14 3.59 -14.28 0.65
C PRO A 14 2.38 -14.48 1.56
N PRO A 15 2.27 -13.80 2.73
CA PRO A 15 1.14 -14.00 3.64
C PRO A 15 -0.06 -13.08 3.34
N ASN A 16 -0.01 -12.26 2.28
CA ASN A 16 -1.06 -11.27 2.04
C ASN A 16 -2.37 -11.96 1.60
N THR A 17 -3.45 -11.70 2.32
CA THR A 17 -4.79 -12.22 2.08
C THR A 17 -5.83 -11.11 1.84
N VAL A 18 -5.40 -9.86 1.74
CA VAL A 18 -6.26 -8.68 1.77
C VAL A 18 -6.25 -7.91 0.44
N VAL A 19 -5.07 -7.64 -0.12
CA VAL A 19 -4.93 -6.79 -1.32
C VAL A 19 -5.85 -7.20 -2.44
N GLU A 20 -5.89 -8.49 -2.78
CA GLU A 20 -6.67 -8.99 -3.91
C GLU A 20 -8.17 -8.64 -3.75
N GLY A 21 -8.71 -8.83 -2.53
CA GLY A 21 -10.10 -8.50 -2.21
C GLY A 21 -10.37 -6.99 -2.25
N GLU A 22 -9.56 -6.18 -1.57
CA GLU A 22 -9.74 -4.73 -1.53
C GLU A 22 -9.52 -4.08 -2.91
N PHE A 23 -8.59 -4.59 -3.73
CA PHE A 23 -8.40 -4.11 -5.09
C PHE A 23 -9.61 -4.39 -5.98
N VAL A 24 -10.17 -5.61 -5.90
CA VAL A 24 -11.40 -5.95 -6.64
C VAL A 24 -12.59 -5.09 -6.17
N GLN A 25 -12.69 -4.83 -4.87
CA GLN A 25 -13.74 -3.99 -4.29
C GLN A 25 -13.67 -2.54 -4.78
N MET A 26 -12.47 -1.97 -4.91
CA MET A 26 -12.25 -0.60 -5.35
C MET A 26 -12.18 -0.45 -6.88
N ALA A 27 -12.00 -1.53 -7.63
CA ALA A 27 -11.84 -1.49 -9.08
C ALA A 27 -13.11 -1.00 -9.78
N PRO A 28 -13.02 0.00 -10.69
CA PRO A 28 -14.17 0.41 -11.52
C PRO A 28 -14.64 -0.71 -12.46
N GLU A 29 -15.88 -0.59 -12.94
CA GLU A 29 -16.40 -1.53 -13.92
C GLU A 29 -15.48 -1.68 -15.14
N GLY A 30 -15.23 -2.92 -15.56
CA GLY A 30 -14.39 -3.26 -16.70
C GLY A 30 -12.89 -3.36 -16.36
N VAL A 31 -12.47 -2.99 -15.17
CA VAL A 31 -11.10 -3.21 -14.67
C VAL A 31 -11.01 -4.61 -14.06
N SER A 32 -9.94 -5.34 -14.38
CA SER A 32 -9.66 -6.65 -13.77
C SER A 32 -8.33 -6.65 -13.04
N VAL A 33 -8.25 -7.46 -11.97
CA VAL A 33 -7.06 -7.59 -11.12
C VAL A 33 -6.51 -9.01 -11.24
N HIS A 34 -5.22 -9.14 -11.49
CA HIS A 34 -4.51 -10.40 -11.69
C HIS A 34 -3.32 -10.47 -10.74
N ALA A 35 -3.32 -11.42 -9.81
CA ALA A 35 -2.32 -11.46 -8.75
C ALA A 35 -1.18 -12.43 -9.06
N ALA A 36 0.05 -11.99 -8.72
CA ALA A 36 1.21 -12.85 -8.54
C ALA A 36 1.70 -12.72 -7.09
N ARG A 37 2.08 -13.84 -6.51
CA ARG A 37 2.54 -13.88 -5.12
C ARG A 37 4.03 -14.12 -5.07
N LEU A 38 4.74 -13.33 -4.24
CA LEU A 38 6.15 -13.61 -3.95
C LEU A 38 6.30 -14.96 -3.26
N GLY A 39 7.31 -15.71 -3.62
CA GLY A 39 7.80 -16.84 -2.85
C GLY A 39 8.47 -16.36 -1.56
N ARG A 40 8.44 -17.20 -0.54
CA ARG A 40 9.18 -16.94 0.69
C ARG A 40 10.41 -17.86 0.73
N PRO A 41 11.59 -17.31 1.05
CA PRO A 41 12.77 -18.14 1.24
C PRO A 41 12.54 -19.18 2.35
N GLU A 42 13.18 -20.35 2.20
CA GLU A 42 13.06 -21.44 3.16
C GLU A 42 13.49 -21.00 4.59
N GLY A 43 12.80 -21.52 5.59
CA GLY A 43 13.07 -21.20 6.99
C GLY A 43 12.53 -19.82 7.48
N LEU A 44 11.91 -19.01 6.62
CA LEU A 44 11.38 -17.69 7.00
C LEU A 44 9.86 -17.67 7.21
N ALA A 45 9.19 -18.81 7.13
CA ALA A 45 7.75 -18.91 7.35
C ALA A 45 7.33 -18.33 8.72
N GLY A 46 6.28 -17.50 8.74
CA GLY A 46 5.78 -16.86 9.96
C GLY A 46 6.60 -15.70 10.50
N ARG A 47 7.82 -15.47 10.02
CA ARG A 47 8.65 -14.35 10.49
C ARG A 47 8.27 -13.04 9.81
N LEU A 48 8.39 -11.94 10.55
CA LEU A 48 8.21 -10.57 10.08
C LEU A 48 9.40 -9.71 10.54
N GLY A 49 9.98 -8.94 9.65
CA GLY A 49 11.11 -8.05 9.92
C GLY A 49 11.74 -7.55 8.62
N ALA A 50 12.52 -6.49 8.69
CA ALA A 50 13.12 -5.86 7.53
C ALA A 50 14.00 -6.82 6.70
N ASP A 51 14.78 -7.67 7.38
CA ASP A 51 15.62 -8.66 6.69
C ASP A 51 14.82 -9.73 5.96
N VAL A 52 13.70 -10.16 6.55
CA VAL A 52 12.78 -11.10 5.92
C VAL A 52 12.13 -10.49 4.69
N VAL A 53 11.77 -9.21 4.77
CA VAL A 53 11.20 -8.45 3.65
C VAL A 53 12.21 -8.33 2.52
N ARG A 54 13.47 -7.94 2.80
CA ARG A 54 14.54 -7.86 1.79
C ARG A 54 14.73 -9.18 1.04
N GLN A 55 14.91 -10.28 1.77
CA GLN A 55 15.08 -11.60 1.17
C GLN A 55 13.83 -12.07 0.39
N THR A 56 12.64 -11.67 0.80
CA THR A 56 11.39 -11.97 0.07
C THR A 56 11.33 -11.20 -1.25
N ASN A 57 11.84 -9.98 -1.29
CA ASN A 57 11.87 -9.15 -2.50
C ASN A 57 12.78 -9.71 -3.60
N ASP A 58 13.77 -10.57 -3.26
CA ASP A 58 14.63 -11.24 -4.26
C ASP A 58 13.82 -12.08 -5.26
N ASP A 59 12.60 -12.47 -4.92
CA ASP A 59 11.68 -13.22 -5.81
C ASP A 59 10.83 -12.30 -6.71
N LEU A 60 10.93 -10.98 -6.57
CA LEU A 60 10.11 -10.04 -7.35
C LEU A 60 10.27 -10.19 -8.88
N PRO A 61 11.48 -10.40 -9.44
CA PRO A 61 11.64 -10.63 -10.88
C PRO A 61 10.85 -11.84 -11.39
N ARG A 62 10.83 -12.95 -10.65
CA ARG A 62 10.05 -14.15 -11.00
C ARG A 62 8.54 -13.86 -10.95
N ALA A 63 8.09 -13.18 -9.90
CA ALA A 63 6.68 -12.84 -9.75
C ALA A 63 6.22 -11.88 -10.87
N ALA A 64 7.01 -10.86 -11.20
CA ALA A 64 6.75 -9.96 -12.31
C ALA A 64 6.70 -10.71 -13.65
N LYS A 65 7.67 -11.58 -13.90
CA LYS A 65 7.73 -12.41 -15.11
C LYS A 65 6.51 -13.32 -15.28
N SER A 66 5.91 -13.80 -14.20
CA SER A 66 4.69 -14.62 -14.26
C SER A 66 3.44 -13.88 -14.75
N LEU A 67 3.52 -12.56 -14.85
CA LEU A 67 2.43 -11.69 -15.29
C LEU A 67 2.60 -11.15 -16.72
N ASP A 68 3.76 -11.32 -17.35
CA ASP A 68 4.12 -10.64 -18.62
C ASP A 68 3.25 -11.07 -19.82
N GLU A 69 2.73 -12.29 -19.83
CA GLU A 69 1.85 -12.78 -20.91
C GLU A 69 0.42 -12.23 -20.86
N LEU A 70 0.02 -11.56 -19.75
CA LEU A 70 -1.36 -11.13 -19.53
C LEU A 70 -1.72 -9.84 -20.29
N ARG A 71 -0.76 -9.19 -20.97
CA ARG A 71 -0.96 -7.88 -21.63
C ARG A 71 -1.58 -6.90 -20.65
N LEU A 72 -0.90 -6.68 -19.52
CA LEU A 72 -1.32 -5.77 -18.49
C LEU A 72 -1.20 -4.31 -18.97
N ASP A 73 -2.09 -3.46 -18.47
CA ASP A 73 -2.03 -2.01 -18.67
C ASP A 73 -1.18 -1.33 -17.59
N VAL A 74 -1.04 -1.98 -16.43
CA VAL A 74 -0.20 -1.52 -15.30
C VAL A 74 0.18 -2.71 -14.42
N VAL A 75 1.39 -2.67 -13.85
CA VAL A 75 1.84 -3.63 -12.82
C VAL A 75 2.05 -2.90 -11.49
N VAL A 76 1.62 -3.53 -10.40
CA VAL A 76 1.62 -2.95 -9.06
C VAL A 76 2.40 -3.84 -8.09
N PHE A 77 3.34 -3.27 -7.35
CA PHE A 77 3.92 -3.93 -6.19
C PHE A 77 3.19 -3.48 -4.91
N ALA A 78 2.16 -4.25 -4.54
CA ALA A 78 1.33 -3.98 -3.37
C ALA A 78 1.94 -4.59 -2.10
N HIS A 79 3.09 -4.05 -1.69
CA HIS A 79 3.83 -4.47 -0.51
C HIS A 79 4.51 -3.28 0.15
N THR A 80 3.84 -2.62 1.09
CA THR A 80 4.33 -1.39 1.75
C THR A 80 5.75 -1.56 2.28
N ALA A 81 5.98 -2.51 3.16
CA ALA A 81 7.31 -2.77 3.71
C ALA A 81 8.32 -3.11 2.60
N GLY A 82 7.90 -3.87 1.59
CA GLY A 82 8.76 -4.26 0.46
C GLY A 82 9.27 -3.08 -0.34
N SER A 83 8.49 -2.02 -0.48
CA SER A 83 8.86 -0.84 -1.24
C SER A 83 9.54 0.26 -0.41
N MET A 84 9.42 0.23 0.94
CA MET A 84 9.93 1.31 1.80
C MET A 84 11.20 0.96 2.60
N VAL A 85 11.38 -0.31 3.02
CA VAL A 85 12.44 -0.71 4.00
C VAL A 85 13.88 -0.55 3.50
N GLN A 86 14.11 -0.33 2.22
CA GLN A 86 15.45 -0.14 1.65
C GLN A 86 15.66 1.29 1.11
N GLY A 87 14.74 2.20 1.38
CA GLY A 87 14.82 3.60 1.01
C GLY A 87 14.31 3.93 -0.41
N PRO A 88 14.33 5.22 -0.77
CA PRO A 88 13.69 5.70 -2.00
C PRO A 88 14.42 5.29 -3.29
N GLU A 89 15.73 5.12 -3.26
CA GLU A 89 16.50 4.66 -4.41
C GLU A 89 16.09 3.23 -4.79
N TYR A 90 15.92 2.36 -3.79
CA TYR A 90 15.46 1.00 -4.01
C TYR A 90 14.03 0.94 -4.57
N ASP A 91 13.12 1.81 -4.10
CA ASP A 91 11.77 1.91 -4.67
C ASP A 91 11.81 2.27 -6.18
N ALA A 92 12.70 3.17 -6.58
CA ALA A 92 12.91 3.53 -7.98
C ALA A 92 13.48 2.35 -8.81
N GLU A 93 14.38 1.55 -8.23
CA GLU A 93 14.90 0.32 -8.86
C GLU A 93 13.79 -0.71 -9.07
N LEU A 94 12.89 -0.90 -8.08
CA LEU A 94 11.74 -1.80 -8.19
C LEU A 94 10.82 -1.39 -9.34
N LEU A 95 10.49 -0.10 -9.47
CA LEU A 95 9.68 0.43 -10.57
C LEU A 95 10.33 0.12 -11.92
N THR A 96 11.61 0.44 -12.09
CA THR A 96 12.37 0.21 -13.33
C THR A 96 12.40 -1.26 -13.71
N MET A 97 12.65 -2.14 -12.73
CA MET A 97 12.70 -3.59 -12.94
C MET A 97 11.35 -4.13 -13.39
N MET A 98 10.25 -3.73 -12.73
CA MET A 98 8.91 -4.19 -13.10
C MET A 98 8.51 -3.69 -14.49
N GLU A 99 8.74 -2.41 -14.80
CA GLU A 99 8.44 -1.84 -16.12
C GLU A 99 9.20 -2.56 -17.24
N SER A 100 10.49 -2.84 -17.03
CA SER A 100 11.31 -3.55 -18.01
C SER A 100 10.90 -5.03 -18.18
N THR A 101 10.41 -5.66 -17.12
CA THR A 101 10.03 -7.09 -17.13
C THR A 101 8.66 -7.30 -17.76
N VAL A 102 7.68 -6.46 -17.46
CA VAL A 102 6.28 -6.65 -17.86
C VAL A 102 5.92 -5.81 -19.11
N GLY A 103 6.69 -4.75 -19.39
CA GLY A 103 6.47 -3.89 -20.55
C GLY A 103 5.31 -2.93 -20.42
N CYS A 104 4.88 -2.61 -19.20
CA CYS A 104 3.85 -1.61 -18.90
C CYS A 104 4.25 -0.73 -17.71
N PRO A 105 3.58 0.43 -17.50
CA PRO A 105 3.84 1.28 -16.34
C PRO A 105 3.76 0.53 -15.02
N ALA A 106 4.60 0.90 -14.06
CA ALA A 106 4.61 0.32 -12.72
C ALA A 106 4.18 1.31 -11.63
N VAL A 107 3.66 0.78 -10.53
CA VAL A 107 3.33 1.49 -9.29
C VAL A 107 3.80 0.66 -8.11
N THR A 108 4.42 1.28 -7.11
CA THR A 108 4.64 0.66 -5.80
C THR A 108 3.72 1.31 -4.76
N THR A 109 3.48 0.62 -3.65
CA THR A 109 2.75 1.25 -2.54
C THR A 109 3.49 2.48 -2.00
N ALA A 110 4.83 2.47 -2.00
CA ALA A 110 5.64 3.61 -1.60
C ALA A 110 5.42 4.83 -2.51
N SER A 111 5.60 4.65 -3.82
CA SER A 111 5.40 5.74 -4.80
C SER A 111 3.98 6.29 -4.77
N ALA A 112 2.98 5.43 -4.57
CA ALA A 112 1.58 5.82 -4.43
C ALA A 112 1.31 6.64 -3.16
N ALA A 113 1.86 6.23 -2.01
CA ALA A 113 1.72 6.97 -0.76
C ALA A 113 2.35 8.36 -0.86
N VAL A 114 3.57 8.45 -1.42
CA VAL A 114 4.26 9.72 -1.65
C VAL A 114 3.43 10.63 -2.55
N ALA A 115 2.90 10.11 -3.66
CA ALA A 115 2.08 10.88 -4.59
C ALA A 115 0.79 11.40 -3.94
N ALA A 116 0.09 10.54 -3.19
CA ALA A 116 -1.18 10.90 -2.54
C ALA A 116 -0.98 11.96 -1.44
N LEU A 117 0.00 11.77 -0.54
CA LEU A 117 0.31 12.71 0.53
C LEU A 117 0.81 14.06 -0.02
N THR A 118 1.64 14.04 -1.07
CA THR A 118 2.12 15.25 -1.75
C THR A 118 0.97 16.00 -2.40
N ARG A 119 0.09 15.31 -3.15
CA ARG A 119 -1.09 15.91 -3.79
C ARG A 119 -2.02 16.57 -2.77
N ALA A 120 -2.23 15.92 -1.64
CA ALA A 120 -3.07 16.44 -0.56
C ALA A 120 -2.40 17.58 0.24
N GLY A 121 -1.13 17.88 -0.01
CA GLY A 121 -0.38 18.94 0.69
C GLY A 121 -0.12 18.63 2.16
N VAL A 122 -0.10 17.36 2.55
CA VAL A 122 0.10 16.93 3.94
C VAL A 122 1.48 17.34 4.43
N LYS A 123 1.55 17.97 5.59
CA LYS A 123 2.79 18.40 6.26
C LYS A 123 3.00 17.73 7.60
N ARG A 124 1.93 17.40 8.29
CA ARG A 124 1.95 16.77 9.62
C ARG A 124 1.13 15.48 9.54
N LEU A 125 1.80 14.35 9.65
CA LEU A 125 1.18 13.05 9.49
C LEU A 125 1.09 12.32 10.83
N ALA A 126 -0.06 11.72 11.13
CA ALA A 126 -0.17 10.63 12.07
C ALA A 126 0.02 9.31 11.31
N LEU A 127 0.92 8.44 11.77
CA LEU A 127 1.25 7.17 11.12
C LEU A 127 0.86 5.99 12.00
N LEU A 128 -0.02 5.13 11.50
CA LEU A 128 -0.44 3.91 12.18
C LEU A 128 -0.08 2.69 11.35
N THR A 129 0.69 1.76 11.92
CA THR A 129 1.13 0.55 11.22
C THR A 129 0.85 -0.72 12.02
N PRO A 130 0.64 -1.87 11.38
CA PRO A 130 0.58 -3.15 12.06
C PRO A 130 1.97 -3.73 12.36
N TYR A 131 3.04 -3.12 11.86
CA TYR A 131 4.42 -3.62 11.89
C TYR A 131 5.08 -3.49 13.28
N PRO A 132 6.21 -4.21 13.51
CA PRO A 132 7.10 -3.93 14.63
C PRO A 132 7.64 -2.50 14.59
N GLU A 133 7.95 -1.96 15.76
CA GLU A 133 8.39 -0.57 15.95
C GLU A 133 9.53 -0.16 14.99
N GLN A 134 10.55 -1.00 14.86
CA GLN A 134 11.67 -0.73 13.96
C GLN A 134 11.23 -0.51 12.51
N MET A 135 10.28 -1.31 12.01
CA MET A 135 9.78 -1.16 10.64
C MET A 135 8.89 0.08 10.50
N THR A 136 8.14 0.44 11.55
CA THR A 136 7.37 1.69 11.61
C THR A 136 8.27 2.91 11.50
N GLN A 137 9.41 2.89 12.22
CA GLN A 137 10.40 3.97 12.14
C GLN A 137 11.05 4.08 10.75
N MET A 138 11.40 2.95 10.12
CA MET A 138 11.93 2.95 8.74
C MET A 138 10.91 3.54 7.74
N GLU A 139 9.64 3.25 7.90
CA GLU A 139 8.58 3.82 7.09
C GLU A 139 8.39 5.32 7.34
N GLN A 140 8.44 5.75 8.60
CA GLN A 140 8.45 7.17 8.96
C GLN A 140 9.59 7.92 8.27
N GLU A 141 10.82 7.40 8.39
CA GLU A 141 12.01 7.98 7.75
C GLU A 141 11.83 8.08 6.23
N PHE A 142 11.35 7.02 5.60
CA PHE A 142 11.07 7.00 4.16
C PHE A 142 10.09 8.12 3.76
N LEU A 143 8.97 8.25 4.45
CA LEU A 143 7.96 9.26 4.16
C LEU A 143 8.47 10.69 4.41
N GLU A 144 9.21 10.92 5.48
CA GLU A 144 9.81 12.23 5.78
C GLU A 144 10.91 12.63 4.77
N MET A 145 11.61 11.66 4.19
CA MET A 145 12.62 11.90 3.14
C MET A 145 11.98 12.20 1.78
N THR A 146 10.85 11.58 1.47
CA THR A 146 10.29 11.57 0.11
C THR A 146 9.13 12.53 -0.10
N VAL A 147 8.33 12.82 0.94
CA VAL A 147 7.22 13.77 0.85
C VAL A 147 7.71 15.18 1.25
N PRO A 148 7.68 16.17 0.36
CA PRO A 148 8.30 17.47 0.62
C PRO A 148 7.75 18.19 1.86
N GLY A 149 8.62 18.36 2.86
CA GLY A 149 8.30 19.08 4.10
C GLY A 149 7.36 18.33 5.06
N LEU A 150 7.16 17.03 4.86
CA LEU A 150 6.40 16.17 5.76
C LEU A 150 7.15 15.98 7.09
N LYS A 151 6.39 15.95 8.18
CA LYS A 151 6.81 15.46 9.49
C LYS A 151 5.77 14.50 10.05
N VAL A 152 6.21 13.34 10.52
CA VAL A 152 5.37 12.44 11.31
C VAL A 152 5.31 12.98 12.74
N VAL A 153 4.16 13.53 13.10
CA VAL A 153 3.96 14.18 14.42
C VAL A 153 3.51 13.20 15.49
N SER A 154 2.96 12.07 15.09
CA SER A 154 2.68 10.93 15.97
C SER A 154 2.78 9.63 15.16
N HIS A 155 3.26 8.57 15.79
CA HIS A 155 3.18 7.23 15.20
C HIS A 155 2.73 6.20 16.23
N ARG A 156 2.19 5.10 15.73
CA ARG A 156 1.82 3.95 16.53
C ARG A 156 2.08 2.66 15.77
N SER A 157 2.88 1.79 16.36
CA SER A 157 3.13 0.41 15.95
C SER A 157 2.19 -0.52 16.70
N LEU A 158 1.50 -1.41 16.00
CA LEU A 158 0.70 -2.47 16.64
C LEU A 158 1.56 -3.70 16.98
N SER A 159 2.77 -3.77 16.47
CA SER A 159 3.73 -4.86 16.71
C SER A 159 3.11 -6.26 16.54
N VAL A 160 2.31 -6.44 15.48
CA VAL A 160 1.66 -7.72 15.19
C VAL A 160 2.72 -8.78 14.87
N ALA A 161 2.56 -9.96 15.43
CA ALA A 161 3.60 -10.99 15.49
C ALA A 161 4.01 -11.57 14.12
N SER A 162 3.12 -11.56 13.11
CA SER A 162 3.42 -12.12 11.79
C SER A 162 2.61 -11.46 10.68
N GLY A 163 3.10 -11.59 9.44
CA GLY A 163 2.36 -11.09 8.29
C GLY A 163 0.97 -11.74 8.13
N LEU A 164 0.80 -13.01 8.47
CA LEU A 164 -0.50 -13.68 8.43
C LEU A 164 -1.45 -13.07 9.49
N ALA A 165 -0.98 -12.89 10.71
CA ALA A 165 -1.76 -12.28 11.78
C ALA A 165 -2.21 -10.84 11.47
N ILE A 166 -1.48 -10.11 10.63
CA ILE A 166 -1.93 -8.80 10.12
C ILE A 166 -3.19 -8.97 9.27
N GLY A 167 -3.22 -9.95 8.36
CA GLY A 167 -4.39 -10.24 7.51
C GLY A 167 -5.62 -10.70 8.29
N ASP A 168 -5.42 -11.26 9.49
CA ASP A 168 -6.50 -11.70 10.38
C ASP A 168 -7.12 -10.56 11.22
N LEU A 169 -6.49 -9.37 11.23
CA LEU A 169 -7.03 -8.22 11.95
C LEU A 169 -8.38 -7.78 11.35
N GLU A 170 -9.40 -7.73 12.18
CA GLU A 170 -10.72 -7.23 11.80
C GLU A 170 -10.68 -5.72 11.51
N PRO A 171 -11.50 -5.19 10.58
CA PRO A 171 -11.59 -3.75 10.30
C PRO A 171 -11.87 -2.91 11.56
N ALA A 172 -12.61 -3.47 12.53
CA ALA A 172 -12.86 -2.82 13.82
C ALA A 172 -11.58 -2.53 14.61
N VAL A 173 -10.51 -3.33 14.43
CA VAL A 173 -9.21 -3.08 15.05
C VAL A 173 -8.59 -1.83 14.41
N ALA A 174 -8.58 -1.74 13.08
CA ALA A 174 -8.08 -0.56 12.37
C ALA A 174 -8.80 0.71 12.83
N TYR A 175 -10.12 0.67 12.89
CA TYR A 175 -10.94 1.79 13.36
C TYR A 175 -10.60 2.18 14.81
N ARG A 176 -10.57 1.22 15.74
CA ARG A 176 -10.27 1.48 17.15
C ARG A 176 -8.87 2.08 17.35
N GLU A 177 -7.86 1.50 16.72
CA GLU A 177 -6.48 1.96 16.87
C GLU A 177 -6.26 3.33 16.22
N ALA A 178 -6.94 3.61 15.10
CA ALA A 178 -6.95 4.92 14.46
C ALA A 178 -7.61 6.00 15.32
N ARG A 179 -8.63 5.63 16.10
CA ARG A 179 -9.27 6.55 17.07
C ARG A 179 -8.42 6.81 18.32
N ASN A 180 -7.48 5.91 18.62
CA ASN A 180 -6.63 5.98 19.80
C ASN A 180 -5.25 6.61 19.56
N ILE A 181 -4.86 6.85 18.30
CA ILE A 181 -3.63 7.59 18.00
C ILE A 181 -3.85 9.08 18.20
N ASP A 182 -2.82 9.81 18.64
CA ASP A 182 -2.88 11.26 18.75
C ASP A 182 -2.86 11.89 17.33
N THR A 183 -3.98 12.48 16.96
CA THR A 183 -4.15 13.23 15.69
C THR A 183 -4.25 14.74 15.90
N GLY A 184 -4.08 15.23 17.15
CA GLY A 184 -4.39 16.64 17.49
C GLY A 184 -3.60 17.68 16.73
N GLN A 185 -2.44 17.33 16.16
CA GLN A 185 -1.63 18.22 15.32
C GLN A 185 -1.46 17.71 13.88
N ALA A 186 -2.08 16.60 13.54
CA ALA A 186 -1.92 16.00 12.21
C ALA A 186 -2.86 16.64 11.19
N ASP A 187 -2.38 16.80 9.97
CA ASP A 187 -3.18 17.22 8.82
C ASP A 187 -3.88 16.01 8.18
N ALA A 188 -3.36 14.81 8.43
CA ALA A 188 -3.89 13.55 7.93
C ALA A 188 -3.46 12.37 8.79
N LEU A 189 -4.18 11.24 8.66
CA LEU A 189 -3.82 9.95 9.22
C LEU A 189 -3.48 8.97 8.08
N PHE A 190 -2.38 8.23 8.20
CA PHE A 190 -2.05 7.14 7.29
C PHE A 190 -2.05 5.79 8.01
N LEU A 191 -2.97 4.91 7.61
CA LEU A 191 -3.00 3.51 8.01
C LEU A 191 -2.19 2.71 7.00
N SER A 192 -0.98 2.36 7.36
CA SER A 192 -0.06 1.65 6.49
C SER A 192 -0.16 0.15 6.62
N GLY A 193 0.09 -0.55 5.53
CA GLY A 193 0.09 -2.02 5.49
C GLY A 193 -0.93 -2.60 4.52
N THR A 194 -0.44 -3.14 3.40
CA THR A 194 -1.31 -3.72 2.35
C THR A 194 -2.02 -5.01 2.75
N ASN A 195 -1.52 -5.73 3.77
CA ASN A 195 -2.20 -6.91 4.33
C ASN A 195 -3.12 -6.58 5.51
N TRP A 196 -3.55 -5.34 5.66
CA TRP A 196 -4.44 -4.90 6.72
C TRP A 196 -5.77 -4.43 6.13
N ARG A 197 -6.90 -4.98 6.62
CA ARG A 197 -8.24 -4.62 6.17
C ARG A 197 -8.62 -3.23 6.64
N THR A 198 -8.54 -2.24 5.77
CA THR A 198 -8.71 -0.83 6.13
C THR A 198 -9.71 -0.08 5.26
N VAL A 199 -10.04 -0.58 4.08
CA VAL A 199 -10.85 0.14 3.09
C VAL A 199 -12.25 0.46 3.61
N ASP A 200 -12.88 -0.46 4.34
CA ASP A 200 -14.25 -0.29 4.86
C ASP A 200 -14.39 0.74 5.99
N VAL A 201 -13.28 1.16 6.61
CA VAL A 201 -13.33 2.08 7.75
C VAL A 201 -12.93 3.53 7.40
N ILE A 202 -12.47 3.79 6.17
CA ILE A 202 -11.91 5.08 5.77
C ILE A 202 -12.92 6.21 5.95
N GLN A 203 -14.09 6.14 5.29
CA GLN A 203 -15.11 7.18 5.35
C GLN A 203 -15.58 7.47 6.79
N LYS A 204 -15.75 6.41 7.57
CA LYS A 204 -16.16 6.54 8.98
C LYS A 204 -15.08 7.24 9.79
N LEU A 205 -13.81 6.91 9.57
CA LEU A 205 -12.69 7.56 10.23
C LEU A 205 -12.56 9.04 9.83
N GLU A 206 -12.66 9.38 8.54
CA GLU A 206 -12.64 10.77 8.08
C GLU A 206 -13.76 11.60 8.72
N SER A 207 -14.99 11.02 8.77
CA SER A 207 -16.12 11.66 9.44
C SER A 207 -15.89 11.90 10.93
N ASP A 208 -15.28 10.95 11.63
CA ASP A 208 -15.13 11.01 13.08
C ASP A 208 -13.89 11.80 13.54
N LEU A 209 -12.84 11.85 12.71
CA LEU A 209 -11.59 12.54 13.01
C LEU A 209 -11.54 13.97 12.44
N GLY A 210 -12.34 14.26 11.41
CA GLY A 210 -12.36 15.55 10.72
C GLY A 210 -11.11 15.84 9.89
N ILE A 211 -10.28 14.83 9.62
CA ILE A 211 -9.08 14.93 8.78
C ILE A 211 -9.07 13.81 7.72
N PRO A 212 -8.38 14.00 6.59
CA PRO A 212 -8.19 12.96 5.59
C PRO A 212 -7.55 11.70 6.18
N VAL A 213 -8.05 10.54 5.74
CA VAL A 213 -7.49 9.24 6.11
C VAL A 213 -7.03 8.51 4.85
N PHE A 214 -5.75 8.21 4.80
CA PHE A 214 -5.11 7.45 3.75
C PHE A 214 -4.88 6.00 4.20
N THR A 215 -5.03 5.05 3.30
CA THR A 215 -4.66 3.65 3.57
C THR A 215 -3.81 3.08 2.44
N ALA A 216 -2.95 2.11 2.77
CA ALA A 216 -1.98 1.58 1.81
C ALA A 216 -2.63 1.08 0.50
N ASN A 217 -3.70 0.28 0.59
CA ASN A 217 -4.37 -0.26 -0.60
C ASN A 217 -5.15 0.82 -1.37
N GLN A 218 -5.79 1.75 -0.65
CA GLN A 218 -6.52 2.86 -1.27
C GLN A 218 -5.60 3.76 -2.10
N VAL A 219 -4.49 4.25 -1.53
CA VAL A 219 -3.57 5.13 -2.27
C VAL A 219 -2.92 4.40 -3.44
N THR A 220 -2.64 3.10 -3.28
CA THR A 220 -2.07 2.28 -4.35
C THR A 220 -3.07 2.13 -5.51
N MET A 221 -4.34 1.85 -5.23
CA MET A 221 -5.38 1.79 -6.26
C MET A 221 -5.60 3.15 -6.92
N TRP A 222 -5.66 4.24 -6.13
CA TRP A 222 -5.79 5.60 -6.65
C TRP A 222 -4.66 5.95 -7.64
N ALA A 223 -3.41 5.70 -7.27
CA ALA A 223 -2.27 5.97 -8.15
C ALA A 223 -2.28 5.08 -9.40
N THR A 224 -2.69 3.82 -9.25
CA THR A 224 -2.83 2.87 -10.34
C THR A 224 -3.86 3.33 -11.37
N LEU A 225 -5.04 3.73 -10.92
CA LEU A 225 -6.10 4.27 -11.80
C LEU A 225 -5.68 5.59 -12.46
N GLY A 226 -4.94 6.44 -11.72
CA GLY A 226 -4.35 7.67 -12.27
C GLY A 226 -3.37 7.41 -13.42
N LYS A 227 -2.52 6.38 -13.30
CA LYS A 227 -1.62 5.96 -14.41
C LYS A 227 -2.39 5.51 -15.65
N LEU A 228 -3.59 4.95 -15.46
CA LEU A 228 -4.45 4.48 -16.53
C LEU A 228 -5.38 5.56 -17.10
N GLY A 229 -5.41 6.76 -16.51
CA GLY A 229 -6.38 7.81 -16.87
C GLY A 229 -7.83 7.40 -16.55
N ILE A 230 -8.04 6.52 -15.60
CA ILE A 230 -9.35 6.01 -15.20
C ILE A 230 -9.75 6.72 -13.89
N PRO A 231 -10.94 7.37 -13.83
CA PRO A 231 -11.45 7.93 -12.58
C PRO A 231 -11.54 6.87 -11.48
N ALA A 232 -11.17 7.22 -10.26
CA ALA A 232 -11.28 6.33 -9.12
C ALA A 232 -12.75 6.09 -8.75
N THR A 233 -13.04 4.93 -8.17
CA THR A 233 -14.37 4.61 -7.64
C THR A 233 -14.62 5.45 -6.39
N PRO A 234 -15.70 6.26 -6.34
CA PRO A 234 -16.00 7.06 -5.15
C PRO A 234 -16.45 6.18 -3.98
N GLY A 235 -16.41 6.75 -2.78
CA GLY A 235 -16.88 6.06 -1.58
C GLY A 235 -15.77 5.38 -0.76
N TYR A 236 -14.52 5.60 -1.14
CA TYR A 236 -13.36 5.06 -0.42
C TYR A 236 -12.48 6.19 0.15
N GLY A 237 -13.11 7.26 0.63
CA GLY A 237 -12.45 8.41 1.26
C GLY A 237 -12.00 9.49 0.30
N SER A 238 -11.59 10.63 0.88
CA SER A 238 -11.37 11.89 0.18
C SER A 238 -10.38 11.82 -0.98
N VAL A 239 -9.37 10.96 -0.92
CA VAL A 239 -8.38 10.80 -2.00
C VAL A 239 -9.00 10.18 -3.26
N MET A 240 -9.95 9.26 -3.09
CA MET A 240 -10.66 8.62 -4.22
C MET A 240 -11.79 9.51 -4.75
N ASP A 241 -12.42 10.30 -3.90
CA ASP A 241 -13.57 11.14 -4.25
C ASP A 241 -13.17 12.41 -5.05
N GLN A 242 -11.90 12.81 -4.99
CA GLN A 242 -11.36 14.02 -5.66
C GLN A 242 -10.56 13.71 -6.95
N SER A 243 -10.67 12.52 -7.49
CA SER A 243 -9.89 12.04 -8.63
C SER A 243 -10.63 12.15 -9.98
#